data_1e52e4187a5eb45272b1c086db1452ca
#
_entry.id   1e52e4187a5eb45272b1c086db1452ca
#
_cell.length_a   1.000
_cell.length_b   1.000
_cell.length_c   1.000
_cell.angle_alpha   90.00
_cell.angle_beta   90.00
_cell.angle_gamma   90.00
#
_symmetry.space_group_name_H-M   'P 1'
#
loop_
_entity.id
_entity.type
_entity.pdbx_description
1 polymer ?
#
loop_
_entity_poly.entity_id
_entity_poly.type
_entity_poly.pdbx_seq_one_letter_code
_entity_poly.pdbx_strand_id
1 'polypeptide(L)'
;MKHCIKLENGIEILHSNKPKDRQYLWNTMMEFRVGSWMLENTDPKAKFILDCTWTQDQGDFTFNNASFEFKENRGALSSGYISLEVLNTTKCEPSGLLKSVNDQVNYFLMYFPVYRNYNGHNSDLMDTMLLFKTNELYHWVRNRDEITASNNNTQNSNALCYKVPARYITDCESFKELIIKQWHIPEYELKAIDIPTQLYGLFKDE
;
A
#
# COMPACT_ATOMS: atom_id res chain seq x y z
N MET A 1 15.18 0.56 19.53
CA MET A 1 14.05 0.98 20.40
C MET A 1 13.05 1.67 19.51
N LYS A 2 11.76 1.30 19.60
CA LYS A 2 10.67 1.99 18.87
C LYS A 2 10.20 3.15 19.74
N HIS A 3 9.99 4.31 19.14
CA HIS A 3 9.44 5.52 19.75
C HIS A 3 8.07 5.79 19.13
N CYS A 4 7.27 6.61 19.80
CA CYS A 4 5.93 6.96 19.35
C CYS A 4 5.73 8.47 19.40
N ILE A 5 5.30 9.06 18.30
CA ILE A 5 4.78 10.42 18.25
C ILE A 5 3.25 10.31 18.22
N LYS A 6 2.58 11.04 19.11
CA LYS A 6 1.11 11.17 19.12
C LYS A 6 0.72 12.52 18.55
N LEU A 7 -0.11 12.50 17.51
CA LEU A 7 -0.67 13.70 16.92
C LEU A 7 -1.92 14.16 17.68
N GLU A 8 -2.31 15.42 17.52
CA GLU A 8 -3.50 16.01 18.18
C GLU A 8 -4.80 15.30 17.80
N ASN A 9 -4.90 14.78 16.57
CA ASN A 9 -6.03 14.00 16.09
C ASN A 9 -6.05 12.52 16.56
N GLY A 10 -5.14 12.14 17.47
CA GLY A 10 -5.06 10.79 18.04
C GLY A 10 -4.29 9.76 17.19
N ILE A 11 -3.79 10.14 16.03
CA ILE A 11 -2.93 9.28 15.20
C ILE A 11 -1.58 9.08 15.91
N GLU A 12 -1.11 7.84 15.94
CA GLU A 12 0.20 7.49 16.47
C GLU A 12 1.17 7.17 15.34
N ILE A 13 2.41 7.69 15.42
CA ILE A 13 3.48 7.40 14.46
C ILE A 13 4.60 6.68 15.20
N LEU A 14 4.83 5.42 14.87
CA LEU A 14 5.97 4.65 15.40
C LEU A 14 7.20 4.93 14.55
N HIS A 15 8.33 5.18 15.20
CA HIS A 15 9.59 5.42 14.51
C HIS A 15 10.78 4.84 15.28
N SER A 16 11.93 4.74 14.62
CA SER A 16 13.20 4.34 15.23
C SER A 16 14.14 5.56 15.34
N ASN A 17 15.18 5.44 16.18
CA ASN A 17 16.23 6.48 16.28
C ASN A 17 17.04 6.66 14.98
N LYS A 18 16.96 5.69 14.07
CA LYS A 18 17.57 5.78 12.75
C LYS A 18 16.56 6.37 11.77
N PRO A 19 16.80 7.55 11.18
CA PRO A 19 15.90 8.10 10.18
C PRO A 19 15.84 7.16 8.96
N LYS A 20 14.67 7.06 8.33
CA LYS A 20 14.49 6.36 7.05
C LYS A 20 15.17 7.15 5.93
N ASP A 21 15.54 6.46 4.85
CA ASP A 21 16.02 7.12 3.65
C ASP A 21 14.86 7.86 2.98
N ARG A 22 15.17 9.05 2.42
CA ARG A 22 14.18 9.96 1.84
C ARG A 22 13.39 9.38 0.67
N GLN A 23 13.95 8.38 -0.02
CA GLN A 23 13.25 7.64 -1.07
C GLN A 23 11.95 6.98 -0.60
N TYR A 24 11.81 6.69 0.71
CA TYR A 24 10.61 6.11 1.29
C TYR A 24 9.57 7.15 1.73
N LEU A 25 9.92 8.44 1.72
CA LEU A 25 9.06 9.51 2.21
C LEU A 25 7.71 9.52 1.48
N TRP A 26 7.73 9.40 0.16
CA TRP A 26 6.50 9.42 -0.63
C TRP A 26 5.52 8.30 -0.24
N ASN A 27 6.02 7.07 -0.14
CA ASN A 27 5.17 5.92 0.23
C ASN A 27 4.57 6.15 1.62
N THR A 28 5.41 6.55 2.60
CA THR A 28 4.95 6.82 3.96
C THR A 28 3.93 7.96 4.03
N MET A 29 4.08 9.00 3.21
CA MET A 29 3.07 10.05 3.08
C MET A 29 1.73 9.51 2.54
N MET A 30 1.76 8.59 1.57
CA MET A 30 0.56 7.97 1.03
C MET A 30 -0.09 7.02 2.04
N GLU A 31 0.70 6.23 2.76
CA GLU A 31 0.23 5.39 3.87
C GLU A 31 -0.47 6.23 4.95
N PHE A 32 0.10 7.37 5.31
CA PHE A 32 -0.50 8.32 6.24
C PHE A 32 -1.83 8.87 5.73
N ARG A 33 -1.87 9.34 4.48
CA ARG A 33 -3.09 9.89 3.87
C ARG A 33 -4.21 8.88 3.78
N VAL A 34 -3.89 7.67 3.33
CA VAL A 34 -4.87 6.59 3.21
C VAL A 34 -5.40 6.19 4.58
N GLY A 35 -4.54 5.99 5.57
CA GLY A 35 -4.97 5.66 6.94
C GLY A 35 -5.80 6.78 7.58
N SER A 36 -5.43 8.05 7.36
CA SER A 36 -6.20 9.20 7.83
C SER A 36 -7.57 9.28 7.13
N TRP A 37 -7.61 9.06 5.82
CA TRP A 37 -8.86 9.00 5.08
C TRP A 37 -9.78 7.87 5.59
N MET A 38 -9.22 6.69 5.87
CA MET A 38 -9.96 5.58 6.46
C MET A 38 -10.51 5.96 7.85
N LEU A 39 -9.73 6.65 8.67
CA LEU A 39 -10.17 7.12 9.98
C LEU A 39 -11.38 8.05 9.86
N GLU A 40 -11.34 9.00 8.93
CA GLU A 40 -12.41 9.98 8.74
C GLU A 40 -13.68 9.37 8.10
N ASN A 41 -13.51 8.44 7.15
CA ASN A 41 -14.60 7.99 6.28
C ASN A 41 -15.13 6.58 6.60
N THR A 42 -14.45 5.80 7.46
CA THR A 42 -14.90 4.45 7.81
C THR A 42 -15.21 4.27 9.28
N ASP A 43 -14.29 4.63 10.17
CA ASP A 43 -14.46 4.55 11.62
C ASP A 43 -13.64 5.65 12.33
N PRO A 44 -14.27 6.82 12.64
CA PRO A 44 -13.59 7.92 13.31
C PRO A 44 -13.10 7.61 14.73
N LYS A 45 -13.53 6.50 15.31
CA LYS A 45 -13.10 6.05 16.64
C LYS A 45 -12.01 5.00 16.59
N ALA A 46 -11.64 4.53 15.41
CA ALA A 46 -10.59 3.55 15.24
C ALA A 46 -9.25 4.11 15.70
N LYS A 47 -8.40 3.24 16.23
CA LYS A 47 -7.01 3.59 16.50
C LYS A 47 -6.20 3.41 15.21
N PHE A 48 -5.55 4.49 14.75
CA PHE A 48 -4.65 4.45 13.61
C PHE A 48 -3.19 4.64 14.08
N ILE A 49 -2.31 3.69 13.70
CA ILE A 49 -0.88 3.73 13.99
C ILE A 49 -0.12 3.52 12.69
N LEU A 50 0.66 4.51 12.28
CA LEU A 50 1.58 4.42 11.15
C LEU A 50 2.94 3.86 11.61
N ASP A 51 3.46 2.81 10.97
CA ASP A 51 4.78 2.25 11.30
C ASP A 51 5.87 2.78 10.35
N CYS A 52 6.60 3.78 10.82
CA CYS A 52 7.78 4.34 10.14
C CYS A 52 9.08 3.67 10.59
N THR A 53 9.05 2.53 11.25
CA THR A 53 10.27 1.80 11.62
C THR A 53 10.85 1.03 10.43
N TRP A 54 12.14 0.64 10.53
CA TRP A 54 12.79 -0.15 9.50
C TRP A 54 12.31 -1.61 9.43
N THR A 55 11.76 -2.13 10.50
CA THR A 55 11.34 -3.54 10.59
C THR A 55 9.95 -3.76 10.01
N GLN A 56 9.03 -2.81 10.25
CA GLN A 56 7.62 -2.89 9.82
C GLN A 56 7.04 -4.30 10.02
N ASP A 57 7.26 -4.88 11.22
CA ASP A 57 6.93 -6.29 11.50
C ASP A 57 5.41 -6.58 11.45
N GLN A 58 4.60 -5.53 11.40
CA GLN A 58 3.13 -5.61 11.36
C GLN A 58 2.54 -4.88 10.15
N GLY A 59 3.26 -4.82 9.03
CA GLY A 59 2.87 -4.05 7.85
C GLY A 59 3.18 -2.56 7.97
N ASP A 60 2.62 -1.76 7.08
CA ASP A 60 2.88 -0.32 6.98
C ASP A 60 2.11 0.48 8.04
N PHE A 61 0.92 0.02 8.40
CA PHE A 61 0.13 0.64 9.46
C PHE A 61 -0.84 -0.36 10.12
N THR A 62 -1.35 0.01 11.29
CA THR A 62 -2.47 -0.68 11.93
C THR A 62 -3.68 0.25 12.01
N PHE A 63 -4.86 -0.33 11.77
CA PHE A 63 -6.14 0.35 11.89
C PHE A 63 -7.08 -0.53 12.70
N ASN A 64 -7.54 -0.03 13.85
CA ASN A 64 -8.39 -0.76 14.81
C ASN A 64 -7.84 -2.15 15.19
N ASN A 65 -6.55 -2.23 15.50
CA ASN A 65 -5.76 -3.43 15.83
C ASN A 65 -5.56 -4.44 14.69
N ALA A 66 -6.05 -4.17 13.49
CA ALA A 66 -5.71 -4.96 12.31
C ALA A 66 -4.50 -4.35 11.61
N SER A 67 -3.60 -5.20 11.14
CA SER A 67 -2.40 -4.79 10.40
C SER A 67 -2.66 -4.75 8.91
N PHE A 68 -2.07 -3.76 8.23
CA PHE A 68 -2.23 -3.50 6.81
C PHE A 68 -0.88 -3.35 6.12
N GLU A 69 -0.74 -4.03 5.00
CA GLU A 69 0.27 -3.72 3.99
C GLU A 69 -0.37 -2.88 2.91
N PHE A 70 0.25 -1.75 2.58
CA PHE A 70 -0.23 -0.82 1.57
C PHE A 70 0.60 -0.94 0.29
N LYS A 71 -0.07 -1.03 -0.84
CA LYS A 71 0.59 -1.07 -2.14
C LYS A 71 -0.04 -0.12 -3.13
N GLU A 72 0.69 0.92 -3.50
CA GLU A 72 0.33 1.79 -4.60
C GLU A 72 0.68 1.14 -5.95
N ASN A 73 -0.30 0.97 -6.84
CA ASN A 73 -0.15 0.36 -8.15
C ASN A 73 -0.24 1.41 -9.27
N ARG A 74 0.71 2.34 -9.31
CA ARG A 74 0.77 3.43 -10.31
C ARG A 74 0.75 2.95 -11.75
N GLY A 75 1.45 1.89 -12.03
CA GLY A 75 1.64 1.38 -13.38
C GLY A 75 0.55 0.42 -13.86
N ALA A 76 -0.43 0.05 -13.03
CA ALA A 76 -1.38 -1.01 -13.38
C ALA A 76 -2.22 -0.67 -14.61
N LEU A 77 -2.71 0.56 -14.71
CA LEU A 77 -3.52 0.99 -15.86
C LEU A 77 -2.73 1.10 -17.14
N SER A 78 -1.46 1.53 -17.08
CA SER A 78 -0.61 1.69 -18.28
C SER A 78 0.03 0.38 -18.72
N SER A 79 0.41 -0.49 -17.79
CA SER A 79 1.03 -1.78 -18.09
C SER A 79 0.02 -2.90 -18.35
N GLY A 80 -1.23 -2.73 -17.91
CA GLY A 80 -2.26 -3.76 -17.93
C GLY A 80 -2.09 -4.82 -16.83
N TYR A 81 -1.13 -4.63 -15.89
CA TYR A 81 -0.83 -5.61 -14.84
C TYR A 81 -0.68 -4.98 -13.47
N ILE A 82 -1.26 -5.66 -12.47
CA ILE A 82 -0.98 -5.44 -11.04
C ILE A 82 0.28 -6.23 -10.70
N SER A 83 1.29 -5.57 -10.13
CA SER A 83 2.54 -6.20 -9.74
C SER A 83 2.53 -6.48 -8.24
N LEU A 84 2.51 -7.76 -7.86
CA LEU A 84 2.53 -8.21 -6.47
C LEU A 84 3.93 -8.78 -6.17
N GLU A 85 4.74 -8.01 -5.49
CA GLU A 85 6.10 -8.38 -5.14
C GLU A 85 6.10 -9.55 -4.14
N VAL A 86 6.98 -10.54 -4.37
CA VAL A 86 7.11 -11.71 -3.50
C VAL A 86 8.55 -12.00 -3.08
N LEU A 87 9.54 -11.52 -3.82
CA LEU A 87 10.94 -11.76 -3.50
C LEU A 87 11.79 -10.54 -3.88
N ASN A 88 12.67 -10.13 -2.98
CA ASN A 88 13.81 -9.28 -3.34
C ASN A 88 14.91 -10.16 -3.91
N THR A 89 15.19 -10.04 -5.21
CA THR A 89 16.13 -10.95 -5.90
C THR A 89 17.58 -10.68 -5.56
N THR A 90 17.94 -9.46 -5.12
CA THR A 90 19.29 -9.13 -4.68
C THR A 90 19.63 -9.76 -3.33
N LYS A 91 18.68 -9.72 -2.39
CA LYS A 91 18.87 -10.25 -1.04
C LYS A 91 18.42 -11.70 -0.91
N CYS A 92 17.70 -12.23 -1.89
CA CYS A 92 17.02 -13.54 -1.84
C CYS A 92 16.08 -13.67 -0.63
N GLU A 93 15.38 -12.59 -0.26
CA GLU A 93 14.49 -12.53 0.90
C GLU A 93 13.04 -12.28 0.46
N PRO A 94 12.05 -12.84 1.18
CA PRO A 94 10.64 -12.49 0.96
C PRO A 94 10.43 -10.98 1.02
N SER A 95 9.60 -10.45 0.11
CA SER A 95 9.25 -9.04 0.08
C SER A 95 7.79 -8.86 -0.31
N GLY A 96 7.25 -7.67 -0.12
CA GLY A 96 5.87 -7.33 -0.46
C GLY A 96 4.86 -8.36 0.05
N LEU A 97 4.05 -8.92 -0.85
CA LEU A 97 2.96 -9.84 -0.48
C LEU A 97 3.44 -11.08 0.30
N LEU A 98 4.56 -11.72 -0.11
CA LEU A 98 5.06 -12.90 0.61
C LEU A 98 5.61 -12.55 1.98
N LYS A 99 6.28 -11.40 2.12
CA LYS A 99 6.72 -10.91 3.44
C LYS A 99 5.51 -10.67 4.33
N SER A 100 4.47 -10.01 3.81
CA SER A 100 3.24 -9.73 4.57
C SER A 100 2.54 -11.00 5.05
N VAL A 101 2.56 -12.08 4.24
CA VAL A 101 2.06 -13.41 4.66
C VAL A 101 2.91 -13.97 5.80
N ASN A 102 4.24 -13.93 5.69
CA ASN A 102 5.16 -14.44 6.70
C ASN A 102 5.06 -13.67 8.02
N ASP A 103 4.85 -12.35 7.96
CA ASP A 103 4.69 -11.46 9.10
C ASP A 103 3.23 -11.47 9.65
N GLN A 104 2.36 -12.29 9.08
CA GLN A 104 0.95 -12.44 9.49
C GLN A 104 0.15 -11.14 9.43
N VAL A 105 0.47 -10.27 8.45
CA VAL A 105 -0.31 -9.05 8.18
C VAL A 105 -1.73 -9.43 7.78
N ASN A 106 -2.73 -8.83 8.42
CA ASN A 106 -4.13 -9.20 8.24
C ASN A 106 -4.65 -8.86 6.85
N TYR A 107 -4.37 -7.65 6.38
CA TYR A 107 -4.96 -7.11 5.17
C TYR A 107 -3.92 -6.54 4.22
N PHE A 108 -4.18 -6.72 2.93
CA PHE A 108 -3.44 -6.14 1.84
C PHE A 108 -4.31 -5.08 1.15
N LEU A 109 -3.90 -3.83 1.21
CA LEU A 109 -4.63 -2.69 0.66
C LEU A 109 -3.94 -2.20 -0.62
N MET A 110 -4.61 -2.36 -1.75
CA MET A 110 -4.13 -1.87 -3.04
C MET A 110 -4.78 -0.53 -3.36
N TYR A 111 -3.96 0.42 -3.78
CA TYR A 111 -4.39 1.72 -4.25
C TYR A 111 -4.02 1.92 -5.72
N PHE A 112 -4.98 2.30 -6.52
CA PHE A 112 -4.85 2.56 -7.94
C PHE A 112 -5.15 4.03 -8.20
N PRO A 113 -4.12 4.89 -8.22
CA PRO A 113 -4.31 6.29 -8.55
C PRO A 113 -4.68 6.45 -10.02
N VAL A 114 -5.67 7.26 -10.29
CA VAL A 114 -5.99 7.67 -11.66
C VAL A 114 -5.06 8.81 -12.03
N TYR A 115 -4.05 8.51 -12.86
CA TYR A 115 -3.20 9.55 -13.42
C TYR A 115 -3.97 10.38 -14.42
N ARG A 116 -4.14 11.65 -14.12
CA ARG A 116 -4.51 12.67 -15.11
C ARG A 116 -3.34 12.89 -16.08
N ASN A 117 -3.07 11.93 -16.94
CA ASN A 117 -2.19 12.18 -18.06
C ASN A 117 -2.95 11.92 -19.33
N TYR A 118 -2.96 12.95 -20.10
CA TYR A 118 -3.42 13.16 -21.46
C TYR A 118 -4.77 13.89 -21.55
N ASN A 119 -4.65 15.20 -21.74
CA ASN A 119 -5.64 16.13 -22.25
C ASN A 119 -6.69 16.74 -21.31
N GLY A 120 -6.40 16.92 -20.04
CA GLY A 120 -7.01 18.03 -19.29
C GLY A 120 -8.51 17.99 -18.98
N HIS A 121 -9.24 16.94 -19.31
CA HIS A 121 -10.69 16.93 -19.20
C HIS A 121 -11.22 15.59 -18.67
N ASN A 122 -11.13 15.34 -17.37
CA ASN A 122 -12.09 14.48 -16.70
C ASN A 122 -12.01 14.69 -15.17
N SER A 123 -12.93 15.54 -14.69
CA SER A 123 -13.16 15.78 -13.26
C SER A 123 -13.81 14.59 -12.54
N ASP A 124 -14.17 13.52 -13.27
CA ASP A 124 -14.96 12.40 -12.74
C ASP A 124 -14.15 11.14 -12.49
N LEU A 125 -12.82 11.19 -12.66
CA LEU A 125 -11.98 10.05 -12.38
C LEU A 125 -11.74 9.93 -10.88
N MET A 126 -11.96 8.73 -10.36
CA MET A 126 -11.79 8.42 -8.96
C MET A 126 -10.64 7.43 -8.78
N ASP A 127 -9.84 7.69 -7.78
CA ASP A 127 -8.87 6.70 -7.31
C ASP A 127 -9.63 5.50 -6.73
N THR A 128 -9.07 4.32 -6.91
CA THR A 128 -9.70 3.09 -6.41
C THR A 128 -8.82 2.44 -5.36
N MET A 129 -9.40 2.09 -4.22
CA MET A 129 -8.77 1.22 -3.23
C MET A 129 -9.50 -0.12 -3.16
N LEU A 130 -8.73 -1.20 -3.11
CA LEU A 130 -9.21 -2.58 -2.96
C LEU A 130 -8.60 -3.21 -1.72
N LEU A 131 -9.44 -3.78 -0.86
CA LEU A 131 -9.04 -4.46 0.37
C LEU A 131 -9.15 -5.97 0.20
N PHE A 132 -8.09 -6.68 0.57
CA PHE A 132 -7.99 -8.13 0.54
C PHE A 132 -7.53 -8.68 1.90
N LYS A 133 -7.88 -9.92 2.21
CA LYS A 133 -7.12 -10.67 3.21
C LYS A 133 -5.80 -11.13 2.59
N THR A 134 -4.70 -10.84 3.27
CA THR A 134 -3.35 -11.08 2.76
C THR A 134 -3.13 -12.53 2.34
N ASN A 135 -3.50 -13.48 3.20
CA ASN A 135 -3.33 -14.91 2.93
C ASN A 135 -4.20 -15.41 1.77
N GLU A 136 -5.46 -14.97 1.69
CA GLU A 136 -6.37 -15.38 0.62
C GLU A 136 -5.88 -14.87 -0.74
N LEU A 137 -5.43 -13.61 -0.82
CA LEU A 137 -4.85 -13.04 -2.02
C LEU A 137 -3.60 -13.82 -2.46
N TYR A 138 -2.67 -14.10 -1.53
CA TYR A 138 -1.45 -14.85 -1.85
C TYR A 138 -1.73 -16.25 -2.36
N HIS A 139 -2.60 -17.01 -1.69
CA HIS A 139 -2.97 -18.36 -2.11
C HIS A 139 -3.67 -18.37 -3.47
N TRP A 140 -4.55 -17.40 -3.71
CA TRP A 140 -5.23 -17.29 -4.98
C TRP A 140 -4.24 -17.03 -6.14
N VAL A 141 -3.32 -16.07 -5.96
CA VAL A 141 -2.32 -15.72 -6.99
C VAL A 141 -1.37 -16.89 -7.25
N ARG A 142 -0.90 -17.57 -6.19
CA ARG A 142 0.07 -18.67 -6.28
C ARG A 142 -0.50 -19.90 -6.99
N ASN A 143 -1.79 -20.16 -6.86
CA ASN A 143 -2.45 -21.35 -7.38
C ASN A 143 -3.02 -21.16 -8.81
N ARG A 144 -2.62 -20.09 -9.49
CA ARG A 144 -3.06 -19.77 -10.85
C ARG A 144 -1.93 -19.95 -11.84
N ASP A 145 -2.02 -20.97 -12.70
CA ASP A 145 -0.99 -21.27 -13.71
C ASP A 145 -0.80 -20.14 -14.72
N GLU A 146 -1.88 -19.38 -14.99
CA GLU A 146 -1.83 -18.24 -15.90
C GLU A 146 -1.16 -16.98 -15.32
N ILE A 147 -0.91 -16.95 -14.01
CA ILE A 147 -0.22 -15.85 -13.34
C ILE A 147 1.23 -16.25 -13.10
N THR A 148 2.11 -15.70 -13.93
CA THR A 148 3.53 -16.01 -13.85
C THR A 148 4.28 -14.99 -12.98
N ALA A 149 5.25 -15.49 -12.22
CA ALA A 149 6.22 -14.64 -11.56
C ALA A 149 7.29 -14.19 -12.55
N SER A 150 7.52 -12.90 -12.66
CA SER A 150 8.57 -12.33 -13.51
C SER A 150 9.36 -11.25 -12.79
N ASN A 151 10.62 -11.09 -13.19
CA ASN A 151 11.43 -9.99 -12.68
C ASN A 151 10.83 -8.64 -13.10
N ASN A 152 10.71 -7.76 -12.15
CA ASN A 152 10.32 -6.38 -12.41
C ASN A 152 11.59 -5.61 -12.81
N ASN A 153 11.90 -5.60 -14.10
CA ASN A 153 13.10 -4.94 -14.65
C ASN A 153 12.89 -3.41 -14.77
N THR A 154 12.42 -2.77 -13.73
CA THR A 154 12.53 -1.30 -13.65
C THR A 154 13.90 -0.94 -13.10
N GLN A 155 14.49 0.17 -13.54
CA GLN A 155 15.86 0.59 -13.22
C GLN A 155 16.23 0.60 -11.71
N ASN A 156 15.24 0.42 -10.81
CA ASN A 156 15.41 0.51 -9.36
C ASN A 156 14.78 -0.66 -8.56
N SER A 157 14.28 -1.73 -9.19
CA SER A 157 13.69 -2.82 -8.42
C SER A 157 14.21 -4.19 -8.85
N ASN A 158 14.95 -4.81 -7.94
CA ASN A 158 15.36 -6.21 -8.03
C ASN A 158 14.27 -7.08 -7.37
N ALA A 159 13.06 -7.07 -7.92
CA ALA A 159 11.92 -7.76 -7.34
C ALA A 159 11.35 -8.80 -8.30
N LEU A 160 11.07 -9.99 -7.78
CA LEU A 160 10.22 -10.97 -8.43
C LEU A 160 8.77 -10.66 -8.07
N CYS A 161 7.93 -10.49 -9.08
CA CYS A 161 6.51 -10.13 -8.91
C CYS A 161 5.61 -11.08 -9.66
N TYR A 162 4.49 -11.45 -9.05
CA TYR A 162 3.35 -11.98 -9.79
C TYR A 162 2.71 -10.86 -10.62
N LYS A 163 2.42 -11.16 -11.89
CA LYS A 163 1.78 -10.22 -12.83
C LYS A 163 0.31 -10.61 -13.00
N VAL A 164 -0.56 -9.99 -12.20
CA VAL A 164 -2.01 -10.21 -12.28
C VAL A 164 -2.59 -9.24 -13.33
N PRO A 165 -3.32 -9.73 -14.37
CA PRO A 165 -3.94 -8.83 -15.31
C PRO A 165 -4.87 -7.83 -14.63
N ALA A 166 -4.69 -6.52 -14.87
CA ALA A 166 -5.48 -5.48 -14.23
C ALA A 166 -6.99 -5.61 -14.53
N ARG A 167 -7.35 -6.15 -15.72
CA ARG A 167 -8.74 -6.46 -16.08
C ARG A 167 -9.43 -7.46 -15.14
N TYR A 168 -8.68 -8.22 -14.34
CA TYR A 168 -9.29 -9.16 -13.38
C TYR A 168 -10.12 -8.47 -12.30
N ILE A 169 -9.88 -7.19 -12.04
CA ILE A 169 -10.72 -6.38 -11.15
C ILE A 169 -12.18 -6.36 -11.66
N THR A 170 -12.38 -6.35 -12.97
CA THR A 170 -13.71 -6.28 -13.59
C THR A 170 -14.20 -7.61 -14.19
N ASP A 171 -13.31 -8.44 -14.70
CA ASP A 171 -13.66 -9.55 -15.59
C ASP A 171 -13.50 -10.95 -14.95
N CYS A 172 -12.80 -11.05 -13.81
CA CYS A 172 -12.53 -12.33 -13.16
C CYS A 172 -13.35 -12.46 -11.87
N GLU A 173 -14.44 -13.27 -11.89
CA GLU A 173 -15.32 -13.45 -10.72
C GLU A 173 -14.53 -13.89 -9.48
N SER A 174 -13.67 -14.92 -9.60
CA SER A 174 -12.90 -15.41 -8.47
C SER A 174 -11.88 -14.39 -7.90
N PHE A 175 -11.47 -13.38 -8.67
CA PHE A 175 -10.68 -12.26 -8.16
C PHE A 175 -11.57 -11.25 -7.43
N LYS A 176 -12.75 -10.97 -7.99
CA LYS A 176 -13.74 -10.07 -7.34
C LYS A 176 -14.19 -10.60 -6.00
N GLU A 177 -14.39 -11.92 -5.87
CA GLU A 177 -14.74 -12.57 -4.61
C GLU A 177 -13.70 -12.40 -3.49
N LEU A 178 -12.43 -12.15 -3.83
CA LEU A 178 -11.39 -11.84 -2.85
C LEU A 178 -11.49 -10.41 -2.32
N ILE A 179 -12.16 -9.52 -3.03
CA ILE A 179 -12.26 -8.10 -2.65
C ILE A 179 -13.25 -7.97 -1.49
N ILE A 180 -12.72 -7.76 -0.29
CA ILE A 180 -13.54 -7.54 0.91
C ILE A 180 -14.30 -6.22 0.81
N LYS A 181 -13.61 -5.19 0.32
CA LYS A 181 -14.16 -3.85 0.17
C LYS A 181 -13.47 -3.09 -0.96
N GLN A 182 -14.26 -2.28 -1.65
CA GLN A 182 -13.80 -1.37 -2.68
C GLN A 182 -14.27 0.04 -2.34
N TRP A 183 -13.37 1.01 -2.50
CA TRP A 183 -13.70 2.42 -2.38
C TRP A 183 -13.29 3.15 -3.65
N HIS A 184 -14.11 4.11 -4.03
CA HIS A 184 -13.80 5.09 -5.06
C HIS A 184 -13.63 6.44 -4.38
N ILE A 185 -12.43 7.00 -4.47
CA ILE A 185 -12.03 8.20 -3.73
C ILE A 185 -11.78 9.31 -4.75
N PRO A 186 -12.45 10.47 -4.63
CA PRO A 186 -12.07 11.63 -5.42
C PRO A 186 -10.60 11.99 -5.19
N GLU A 187 -9.86 12.22 -6.27
CA GLU A 187 -8.40 12.49 -6.19
C GLU A 187 -8.04 13.60 -5.21
N TYR A 188 -8.88 14.64 -5.14
CA TYR A 188 -8.62 15.77 -4.25
C TYR A 188 -8.75 15.43 -2.76
N GLU A 189 -9.53 14.41 -2.37
CA GLU A 189 -9.73 14.07 -0.95
C GLU A 189 -8.45 13.59 -0.30
N LEU A 190 -7.73 12.64 -0.92
CA LEU A 190 -6.45 12.19 -0.38
C LEU A 190 -5.39 13.30 -0.41
N LYS A 191 -5.39 14.13 -1.45
CA LYS A 191 -4.44 15.24 -1.58
C LYS A 191 -4.69 16.37 -0.57
N ALA A 192 -5.94 16.55 -0.14
CA ALA A 192 -6.32 17.54 0.86
C ALA A 192 -5.85 17.19 2.29
N ILE A 193 -5.49 15.93 2.55
CA ILE A 193 -4.98 15.51 3.86
C ILE A 193 -3.56 16.05 4.05
N ASP A 194 -3.41 16.95 5.00
CA ASP A 194 -2.14 17.56 5.36
C ASP A 194 -1.19 16.54 6.00
N ILE A 195 0.05 16.56 5.56
CA ILE A 195 1.10 15.75 6.15
C ILE A 195 1.71 16.49 7.33
N PRO A 196 1.70 15.89 8.53
CA PRO A 196 2.25 16.53 9.71
C PRO A 196 3.75 16.77 9.57
N THR A 197 4.24 17.93 10.03
CA THR A 197 5.67 18.29 9.97
C THR A 197 6.57 17.27 10.68
N GLN A 198 6.06 16.65 11.73
CA GLN A 198 6.75 15.59 12.47
C GLN A 198 7.12 14.39 11.58
N LEU A 199 6.31 14.09 10.55
CA LEU A 199 6.60 12.99 9.63
C LEU A 199 7.86 13.27 8.81
N TYR A 200 8.03 14.49 8.33
CA TYR A 200 9.22 14.86 7.53
C TYR A 200 10.51 14.71 8.32
N GLY A 201 10.50 15.03 9.63
CA GLY A 201 11.67 14.90 10.51
C GLY A 201 12.13 13.47 10.77
N LEU A 202 11.36 12.44 10.32
CA LEU A 202 11.75 11.03 10.45
C LEU A 202 12.62 10.53 9.29
N PHE A 203 12.88 11.36 8.29
CA PHE A 203 13.67 11.01 7.11
C PHE A 203 14.98 11.80 7.09
N LYS A 204 16.02 11.21 6.47
CA LYS A 204 17.31 11.90 6.31
C LYS A 204 17.15 13.11 5.40
N ASP A 205 17.77 14.21 5.78
CA ASP A 205 18.08 15.26 4.83
C ASP A 205 19.12 14.74 3.82
N GLU A 206 19.02 15.21 2.58
CA GLU A 206 20.00 14.89 1.53
C GLU A 206 21.34 15.58 1.79
#